data_840ca60001647983493fc8db8df0696f
#
_entry.id   840ca60001647983493fc8db8df0696f
#
_cell.length_a   1.000
_cell.length_b   1.000
_cell.length_c   1.000
_cell.angle_alpha   90.00
_cell.angle_beta   90.00
_cell.angle_gamma   90.00
#
_symmetry.space_group_name_H-M   'P 1'
#
loop_
_entity.id
_entity.type
_entity.pdbx_description
1 polymer ?
#
loop_
_entity_poly.entity_id
_entity_poly.type
_entity_poly.pdbx_seq_one_letter_code
_entity_poly.pdbx_strand_id
1 'polypeptide(L)'
;MGKEADTTIVYRGKRRKGKASLEQKTITFRSPDLRLQVTLEGAEVRAVDGALEVTFGGEKAALELGPTAAGSWAQAIEHPRSRIDKLGLKAGMKVALVGEIDKDFRAELVSRAPPVRLGAGMDAIFFAAEKPADLDRLEALRAKLAPAGAIWVIRRKGGGPVSEKAVMAAGKAAGLVDVKVVAFSDSHTAEKLVIPVKKR
;
A
#
# COMPACT_ATOMS: atom_id res chain seq x y z
N MET A 1 0.51 -1.25 -4.58
CA MET A 1 1.52 -1.38 -5.65
C MET A 1 1.29 -0.23 -6.62
N GLY A 2 2.31 0.56 -6.85
CA GLY A 2 2.32 1.57 -7.89
C GLY A 2 2.21 0.92 -9.28
N LYS A 3 1.84 1.70 -10.29
CA LYS A 3 1.89 1.28 -11.70
C LYS A 3 3.13 1.90 -12.32
N GLU A 4 3.80 1.17 -13.21
CA GLU A 4 4.95 1.65 -13.97
C GLU A 4 4.76 1.33 -15.45
N ALA A 5 5.27 2.19 -16.31
CA ALA A 5 5.28 1.98 -17.75
C ALA A 5 6.46 2.72 -18.40
N ASP A 6 7.05 2.09 -19.39
CA ASP A 6 7.89 2.78 -20.37
C ASP A 6 6.96 3.49 -21.35
N THR A 7 7.14 4.79 -21.53
CA THR A 7 6.21 5.63 -22.27
C THR A 7 6.89 6.86 -22.86
N THR A 8 6.19 7.53 -23.75
CA THR A 8 6.55 8.87 -24.21
C THR A 8 5.70 9.89 -23.46
N ILE A 9 6.31 10.93 -22.93
CA ILE A 9 5.63 12.12 -22.44
C ILE A 9 5.66 13.24 -23.47
N VAL A 10 4.54 13.92 -23.64
CA VAL A 10 4.44 15.23 -24.30
C VAL A 10 4.30 16.29 -23.22
N TYR A 11 5.31 17.13 -23.07
CA TYR A 11 5.34 18.17 -22.05
C TYR A 11 6.09 19.40 -22.54
N ARG A 12 5.46 20.58 -22.41
CA ARG A 12 5.97 21.87 -22.92
C ARG A 12 6.37 21.79 -24.40
N GLY A 13 5.52 21.18 -25.23
CA GLY A 13 5.72 21.04 -26.68
C GLY A 13 6.83 20.04 -27.10
N LYS A 14 7.46 19.35 -26.16
CA LYS A 14 8.53 18.38 -26.44
C LYS A 14 8.08 16.94 -26.11
N ARG A 15 8.44 16.01 -27.00
CA ARG A 15 8.22 14.56 -26.79
C ARG A 15 9.51 13.94 -26.24
N ARG A 16 9.39 13.14 -25.18
CA ARG A 16 10.50 12.45 -24.53
C ARG A 16 10.13 11.02 -24.18
N LYS A 17 10.97 10.08 -24.50
CA LYS A 17 10.84 8.69 -24.05
C LYS A 17 11.44 8.54 -22.64
N GLY A 18 10.78 7.78 -21.80
CA GLY A 18 11.24 7.55 -20.45
C GLY A 18 10.32 6.60 -19.70
N LYS A 19 10.48 6.57 -18.39
CA LYS A 19 9.69 5.73 -17.48
C LYS A 19 8.75 6.59 -16.66
N ALA A 20 7.48 6.24 -16.69
CA ALA A 20 6.47 6.83 -15.82
C ALA A 20 6.12 5.87 -14.69
N SER A 21 5.82 6.42 -13.52
CA SER A 21 5.25 5.67 -12.40
C SER A 21 4.09 6.44 -11.77
N LEU A 22 3.05 5.70 -11.40
CA LEU A 22 1.89 6.19 -10.67
C LEU A 22 1.93 5.62 -9.25
N GLU A 23 2.12 6.49 -8.29
CA GLU A 23 1.97 6.21 -6.86
C GLU A 23 0.61 6.73 -6.36
N GLN A 24 0.28 6.54 -5.09
CA GLN A 24 -1.03 6.91 -4.54
C GLN A 24 -1.46 8.35 -4.80
N LYS A 25 -0.53 9.29 -4.66
CA LYS A 25 -0.79 10.74 -4.75
C LYS A 25 0.09 11.45 -5.79
N THR A 26 0.85 10.69 -6.58
CA THR A 26 1.90 11.29 -7.42
C THR A 26 2.10 10.50 -8.70
N ILE A 27 2.22 11.21 -9.82
CA ILE A 27 2.78 10.69 -11.07
C ILE A 27 4.20 11.20 -11.17
N THR A 28 5.15 10.30 -11.46
CA THR A 28 6.52 10.68 -11.78
C THR A 28 6.87 10.23 -13.18
N PHE A 29 7.66 11.05 -13.89
CA PHE A 29 8.26 10.68 -15.17
C PHE A 29 9.76 10.97 -15.11
N ARG A 30 10.56 10.05 -15.65
CA ARG A 30 12.02 10.16 -15.70
C ARG A 30 12.54 9.82 -17.08
N SER A 31 13.33 10.73 -17.64
CA SER A 31 14.16 10.54 -18.82
C SER A 31 15.56 11.13 -18.56
N PRO A 32 16.52 10.98 -19.47
CA PRO A 32 17.86 11.57 -19.31
C PRO A 32 17.83 13.09 -19.10
N ASP A 33 16.89 13.78 -19.75
CA ASP A 33 16.78 15.25 -19.80
C ASP A 33 15.55 15.83 -19.08
N LEU A 34 14.69 14.97 -18.46
CA LEU A 34 13.51 15.41 -17.74
C LEU A 34 13.21 14.53 -16.52
N ARG A 35 13.07 15.18 -15.38
CA ARG A 35 12.43 14.60 -14.19
C ARG A 35 11.21 15.44 -13.85
N LEU A 36 10.03 14.86 -14.02
CA LEU A 36 8.76 15.50 -13.70
C LEU A 36 8.08 14.73 -12.57
N GLN A 37 7.61 15.44 -11.57
CA GLN A 37 6.78 14.90 -10.50
C GLN A 37 5.54 15.77 -10.36
N VAL A 38 4.38 15.14 -10.47
CA VAL A 38 3.08 15.80 -10.37
C VAL A 38 2.33 15.22 -9.19
N THR A 39 1.96 16.06 -8.24
CA THR A 39 1.03 15.70 -7.17
C THR A 39 -0.39 15.70 -7.74
N LEU A 40 -1.13 14.63 -7.48
CA LEU A 40 -2.49 14.44 -8.01
C LEU A 40 -3.55 15.27 -7.27
N GLU A 41 -3.23 15.78 -6.10
CA GLU A 41 -4.10 16.69 -5.36
C GLU A 41 -4.23 18.01 -6.13
N GLY A 42 -5.46 18.34 -6.55
CA GLY A 42 -5.74 19.51 -7.38
C GLY A 42 -5.36 19.39 -8.86
N ALA A 43 -4.90 18.22 -9.32
CA ALA A 43 -4.65 17.95 -10.73
C ALA A 43 -5.88 17.33 -11.40
N GLU A 44 -6.16 17.74 -12.64
CA GLU A 44 -7.14 17.07 -13.49
C GLU A 44 -6.46 15.98 -14.31
N VAL A 45 -7.06 14.78 -14.31
CA VAL A 45 -6.51 13.64 -15.05
C VAL A 45 -7.59 13.04 -15.94
N ARG A 46 -7.26 12.79 -17.20
CA ARG A 46 -8.18 12.17 -18.18
C ARG A 46 -7.44 11.20 -19.08
N ALA A 47 -8.09 10.09 -19.42
CA ALA A 47 -7.61 9.20 -20.48
C ALA A 47 -8.25 9.60 -21.80
N VAL A 48 -7.44 10.00 -22.79
CA VAL A 48 -7.89 10.46 -24.11
C VAL A 48 -6.98 9.83 -25.16
N ASP A 49 -7.55 9.15 -26.13
CA ASP A 49 -6.85 8.56 -27.29
C ASP A 49 -5.59 7.76 -26.95
N GLY A 50 -5.63 7.02 -25.85
CA GLY A 50 -4.50 6.20 -25.39
C GLY A 50 -3.42 6.98 -24.65
N ALA A 51 -3.63 8.26 -24.38
CA ALA A 51 -2.78 9.06 -23.53
C ALA A 51 -3.47 9.33 -22.17
N LEU A 52 -2.67 9.44 -21.13
CA LEU A 52 -3.08 9.97 -19.84
C LEU A 52 -2.71 11.45 -19.82
N GLU A 53 -3.70 12.32 -19.98
CA GLU A 53 -3.55 13.76 -19.87
C GLU A 53 -3.63 14.18 -18.40
N VAL A 54 -2.68 14.99 -17.97
CA VAL A 54 -2.60 15.53 -16.61
C VAL A 54 -2.43 17.02 -16.66
N THR A 55 -3.38 17.78 -16.09
CA THR A 55 -3.35 19.23 -15.97
C THR A 55 -3.05 19.60 -14.51
N PHE A 56 -1.99 20.36 -14.28
CA PHE A 56 -1.52 20.73 -12.94
C PHE A 56 -0.82 22.08 -12.98
N GLY A 57 -1.11 22.97 -12.04
CA GLY A 57 -0.46 24.27 -11.91
C GLY A 57 -0.50 25.13 -13.18
N GLY A 58 -1.56 25.01 -14.00
CA GLY A 58 -1.67 25.71 -15.29
C GLY A 58 -0.87 25.07 -16.43
N GLU A 59 -0.18 23.97 -16.20
CA GLU A 59 0.58 23.20 -17.19
C GLU A 59 -0.17 21.90 -17.57
N LYS A 60 0.14 21.39 -18.77
CA LYS A 60 -0.40 20.11 -19.27
C LYS A 60 0.72 19.16 -19.68
N ALA A 61 0.60 17.91 -19.26
CA ALA A 61 1.42 16.81 -19.72
C ALA A 61 0.55 15.68 -20.24
N ALA A 62 1.00 14.93 -21.25
CA ALA A 62 0.33 13.75 -21.76
C ALA A 62 1.31 12.56 -21.80
N LEU A 63 0.96 11.47 -21.14
CA LEU A 63 1.72 10.21 -21.14
C LEU A 63 1.09 9.24 -22.12
N GLU A 64 1.79 8.85 -23.16
CA GLU A 64 1.31 7.94 -24.24
C GLU A 64 1.40 6.48 -23.77
N LEU A 65 0.44 6.05 -22.96
CA LEU A 65 0.42 4.74 -22.32
C LEU A 65 -0.24 3.63 -23.15
N GLY A 66 -0.97 4.01 -24.21
CA GLY A 66 -1.90 3.15 -24.90
C GLY A 66 -3.27 3.09 -24.20
N PRO A 67 -4.35 2.70 -24.94
CA PRO A 67 -5.74 2.83 -24.45
C PRO A 67 -5.99 2.10 -23.13
N THR A 68 -5.52 0.85 -23.03
CA THR A 68 -5.73 0.01 -21.84
C THR A 68 -5.02 0.57 -20.60
N ALA A 69 -3.76 0.97 -20.75
CA ALA A 69 -3.00 1.48 -19.60
C ALA A 69 -3.46 2.88 -19.20
N ALA A 70 -3.73 3.78 -20.16
CA ALA A 70 -4.25 5.11 -19.88
C ALA A 70 -5.58 5.06 -19.11
N GLY A 71 -6.54 4.26 -19.56
CA GLY A 71 -7.81 4.05 -18.87
C GLY A 71 -7.62 3.44 -17.47
N SER A 72 -6.77 2.43 -17.35
CA SER A 72 -6.46 1.80 -16.06
C SER A 72 -5.76 2.74 -15.06
N TRP A 73 -4.94 3.68 -15.55
CA TRP A 73 -4.30 4.69 -14.69
C TRP A 73 -5.30 5.76 -14.27
N ALA A 74 -6.10 6.29 -15.22
CA ALA A 74 -7.14 7.26 -14.91
C ALA A 74 -8.12 6.71 -13.86
N GLN A 75 -8.62 5.47 -14.05
CA GLN A 75 -9.51 4.83 -13.08
C GLN A 75 -8.86 4.63 -11.71
N ALA A 76 -7.57 4.30 -11.64
CA ALA A 76 -6.86 4.14 -10.37
C ALA A 76 -6.65 5.47 -9.64
N ILE A 77 -6.62 6.60 -10.36
CA ILE A 77 -6.52 7.95 -9.82
C ILE A 77 -7.90 8.43 -9.37
N GLU A 78 -8.92 8.24 -10.19
CA GLU A 78 -10.30 8.65 -9.90
C GLU A 78 -10.91 7.83 -8.76
N HIS A 79 -10.61 6.53 -8.72
CA HIS A 79 -11.09 5.60 -7.69
C HIS A 79 -9.93 4.92 -6.96
N PRO A 80 -9.18 5.64 -6.12
CA PRO A 80 -8.07 5.06 -5.38
C PRO A 80 -8.58 3.98 -4.42
N ARG A 81 -7.97 2.80 -4.48
CA ARG A 81 -8.30 1.73 -3.53
C ARG A 81 -8.14 2.24 -2.10
N SER A 82 -9.17 2.05 -1.30
CA SER A 82 -9.12 2.39 0.12
C SER A 82 -8.01 1.64 0.85
N ARG A 83 -7.59 2.12 2.01
CA ARG A 83 -6.65 1.41 2.89
C ARG A 83 -7.16 0.01 3.22
N ILE A 84 -8.46 -0.11 3.52
CA ILE A 84 -9.16 -1.36 3.81
C ILE A 84 -9.03 -2.37 2.65
N ASP A 85 -9.25 -1.92 1.41
CA ASP A 85 -9.14 -2.78 0.22
C ASP A 85 -7.69 -3.21 -0.04
N LYS A 86 -6.71 -2.32 0.18
CA LYS A 86 -5.27 -2.64 0.06
C LYS A 86 -4.82 -3.70 1.07
N LEU A 87 -5.38 -3.65 2.27
CA LEU A 87 -5.16 -4.62 3.35
C LEU A 87 -5.94 -5.92 3.12
N GLY A 88 -6.86 -5.95 2.15
CA GLY A 88 -7.63 -7.15 1.79
C GLY A 88 -8.70 -7.50 2.80
N LEU A 89 -9.23 -6.52 3.52
CA LEU A 89 -10.28 -6.72 4.50
C LEU A 89 -11.65 -6.84 3.84
N LYS A 90 -12.41 -7.83 4.28
CA LYS A 90 -13.76 -8.11 3.79
C LYS A 90 -14.74 -8.11 4.97
N ALA A 91 -16.02 -7.90 4.67
CA ALA A 91 -17.07 -8.04 5.65
C ALA A 91 -17.08 -9.46 6.25
N GLY A 92 -17.36 -9.56 7.54
CA GLY A 92 -17.42 -10.83 8.28
C GLY A 92 -16.05 -11.37 8.74
N MET A 93 -14.93 -10.76 8.37
CA MET A 93 -13.61 -11.17 8.88
C MET A 93 -13.47 -10.86 10.38
N LYS A 94 -12.88 -11.78 11.12
CA LYS A 94 -12.50 -11.58 12.53
C LYS A 94 -11.18 -10.82 12.58
N VAL A 95 -11.25 -9.53 12.92
CA VAL A 95 -10.11 -8.62 12.95
C VAL A 95 -9.80 -8.21 14.38
N ALA A 96 -8.55 -8.32 14.81
CA ALA A 96 -8.10 -7.82 16.11
C ALA A 96 -7.07 -6.72 15.95
N LEU A 97 -7.06 -5.79 16.91
CA LEU A 97 -6.09 -4.69 17.01
C LEU A 97 -5.22 -4.92 18.25
N VAL A 98 -3.91 -4.81 18.10
CA VAL A 98 -2.93 -5.00 19.17
C VAL A 98 -1.95 -3.84 19.17
N GLY A 99 -1.83 -3.17 20.30
CA GLY A 99 -1.06 -1.94 20.45
C GLY A 99 -1.87 -0.70 20.08
N GLU A 100 -1.17 0.43 19.99
CA GLU A 100 -1.78 1.71 19.67
C GLU A 100 -1.88 1.91 18.16
N ILE A 101 -3.10 1.90 17.63
CA ILE A 101 -3.39 2.02 16.21
C ILE A 101 -4.24 3.26 15.98
N ASP A 102 -3.94 3.99 14.89
CA ASP A 102 -4.55 5.28 14.60
C ASP A 102 -6.10 5.21 14.60
N LYS A 103 -6.72 6.30 15.04
CA LYS A 103 -8.18 6.39 15.22
C LYS A 103 -8.92 6.31 13.88
N ASP A 104 -8.34 6.85 12.81
CA ASP A 104 -8.97 6.87 11.49
C ASP A 104 -9.07 5.44 10.93
N PHE A 105 -8.02 4.63 11.13
CA PHE A 105 -8.09 3.22 10.74
C PHE A 105 -9.12 2.44 11.55
N ARG A 106 -9.26 2.73 12.82
CA ARG A 106 -10.33 2.12 13.64
C ARG A 106 -11.71 2.47 13.11
N ALA A 107 -11.95 3.72 12.74
CA ALA A 107 -13.20 4.18 12.15
C ALA A 107 -13.48 3.50 10.80
N GLU A 108 -12.46 3.39 9.93
CA GLU A 108 -12.57 2.66 8.66
C GLU A 108 -12.94 1.18 8.88
N LEU A 109 -12.35 0.52 9.90
CA LEU A 109 -12.64 -0.88 10.21
C LEU A 109 -14.09 -1.11 10.64
N VAL A 110 -14.66 -0.20 11.41
CA VAL A 110 -16.04 -0.33 11.92
C VAL A 110 -17.04 -0.50 10.77
N SER A 111 -16.82 0.16 9.64
CA SER A 111 -17.70 0.08 8.47
C SER A 111 -17.61 -1.24 7.69
N ARG A 112 -16.49 -1.96 7.76
CA ARG A 112 -16.25 -3.15 6.94
C ARG A 112 -16.06 -4.44 7.74
N ALA A 113 -15.25 -4.40 8.77
CA ALA A 113 -14.89 -5.53 9.64
C ALA A 113 -14.66 -5.00 11.06
N PRO A 114 -15.70 -4.76 11.85
CA PRO A 114 -15.58 -4.23 13.20
C PRO A 114 -14.57 -5.05 14.01
N PRO A 115 -13.59 -4.40 14.67
CA PRO A 115 -12.59 -5.13 15.42
C PRO A 115 -13.20 -5.85 16.64
N VAL A 116 -12.74 -7.07 16.85
CA VAL A 116 -13.15 -7.90 17.98
C VAL A 116 -11.98 -8.07 18.97
N ARG A 117 -12.28 -8.58 20.17
CA ARG A 117 -11.25 -8.93 21.14
C ARG A 117 -10.34 -10.03 20.56
N LEU A 118 -9.02 -9.89 20.74
CA LEU A 118 -8.06 -10.88 20.32
C LEU A 118 -8.39 -12.26 20.93
N GLY A 119 -8.59 -13.25 20.07
CA GLY A 119 -8.96 -14.62 20.44
C GLY A 119 -8.36 -15.61 19.43
N ALA A 120 -8.81 -16.84 19.43
CA ALA A 120 -8.43 -17.83 18.44
C ALA A 120 -9.20 -17.63 17.12
N GLY A 121 -8.60 -18.05 15.99
CA GLY A 121 -9.22 -18.04 14.67
C GLY A 121 -9.35 -16.64 14.06
N MET A 122 -8.38 -15.76 14.28
CA MET A 122 -8.35 -14.42 13.68
C MET A 122 -7.99 -14.49 12.20
N ASP A 123 -8.78 -13.83 11.37
CA ASP A 123 -8.47 -13.66 9.94
C ASP A 123 -7.42 -12.59 9.71
N ALA A 124 -7.41 -11.55 10.54
CA ALA A 124 -6.37 -10.53 10.53
C ALA A 124 -6.09 -10.00 11.94
N ILE A 125 -4.80 -9.81 12.24
CA ILE A 125 -4.34 -9.12 13.45
C ILE A 125 -3.51 -7.93 13.00
N PHE A 126 -3.94 -6.73 13.34
CA PHE A 126 -3.14 -5.51 13.17
C PHE A 126 -2.36 -5.26 14.42
N PHE A 127 -1.05 -5.29 14.29
CA PHE A 127 -0.11 -5.21 15.41
C PHE A 127 0.81 -4.01 15.26
N ALA A 128 0.68 -3.01 16.12
CA ALA A 128 1.58 -1.89 16.18
C ALA A 128 2.88 -2.28 16.90
N ALA A 129 4.00 -2.23 16.18
CA ALA A 129 5.33 -2.49 16.71
C ALA A 129 6.11 -1.18 16.77
N GLU A 130 6.29 -0.65 17.97
CA GLU A 130 6.98 0.63 18.21
C GLU A 130 8.46 0.45 18.57
N LYS A 131 8.82 -0.68 19.15
CA LYS A 131 10.18 -1.04 19.54
C LYS A 131 10.51 -2.48 19.18
N PRO A 132 11.79 -2.85 19.00
CA PRO A 132 12.20 -4.20 18.59
C PRO A 132 11.65 -5.31 19.50
N ALA A 133 11.59 -5.11 20.80
CA ALA A 133 11.06 -6.07 21.76
C ALA A 133 9.55 -6.40 21.56
N ASP A 134 8.81 -5.54 20.87
CA ASP A 134 7.42 -5.83 20.55
C ASP A 134 7.29 -7.03 19.61
N LEU A 135 8.30 -7.25 18.76
CA LEU A 135 8.30 -8.36 17.79
C LEU A 135 8.37 -9.74 18.45
N ASP A 136 8.79 -9.85 19.70
CA ASP A 136 8.79 -11.11 20.46
C ASP A 136 7.37 -11.67 20.65
N ARG A 137 6.35 -10.84 20.47
CA ARG A 137 4.93 -11.23 20.56
C ARG A 137 4.42 -11.97 19.32
N LEU A 138 5.18 -11.99 18.21
CA LEU A 138 4.71 -12.56 16.94
C LEU A 138 4.35 -14.05 17.04
N GLU A 139 5.08 -14.84 17.81
CA GLU A 139 4.77 -16.25 18.02
C GLU A 139 3.41 -16.45 18.72
N ALA A 140 3.18 -15.70 19.80
CA ALA A 140 1.91 -15.74 20.52
C ALA A 140 0.73 -15.23 19.66
N LEU A 141 0.95 -14.22 18.82
CA LEU A 141 -0.05 -13.70 17.89
C LEU A 141 -0.32 -14.71 16.76
N ARG A 142 0.71 -15.40 16.24
CA ARG A 142 0.54 -16.48 15.27
C ARG A 142 -0.39 -17.57 15.78
N ALA A 143 -0.26 -17.97 17.03
CA ALA A 143 -1.13 -18.99 17.66
C ALA A 143 -2.62 -18.60 17.70
N LYS A 144 -2.94 -17.32 17.46
CA LYS A 144 -4.32 -16.81 17.40
C LYS A 144 -4.88 -16.73 15.97
N LEU A 145 -4.06 -16.93 14.95
CA LEU A 145 -4.50 -16.86 13.55
C LEU A 145 -5.39 -18.06 13.17
N ALA A 146 -6.33 -17.80 12.30
CA ALA A 146 -6.90 -18.84 11.44
C ALA A 146 -5.82 -19.36 10.48
N PRO A 147 -5.93 -20.58 9.92
CA PRO A 147 -4.92 -21.14 9.02
C PRO A 147 -4.57 -20.24 7.82
N ALA A 148 -5.55 -19.50 7.28
CA ALA A 148 -5.38 -18.53 6.19
C ALA A 148 -5.25 -17.09 6.68
N GLY A 149 -5.17 -16.87 7.98
CA GLY A 149 -5.08 -15.54 8.59
C GLY A 149 -3.72 -14.86 8.39
N ALA A 150 -3.67 -13.59 8.73
CA ALA A 150 -2.47 -12.78 8.59
C ALA A 150 -2.24 -11.86 9.79
N ILE A 151 -0.97 -11.62 10.12
CA ILE A 151 -0.56 -10.52 10.99
C ILE A 151 -0.07 -9.39 10.11
N TRP A 152 -0.63 -8.20 10.32
CA TRP A 152 -0.15 -6.97 9.73
C TRP A 152 0.67 -6.21 10.78
N VAL A 153 2.00 -6.24 10.64
CA VAL A 153 2.90 -5.50 11.52
C VAL A 153 2.98 -4.06 11.04
N ILE A 154 2.45 -3.15 11.83
CA ILE A 154 2.47 -1.71 11.56
C ILE A 154 3.69 -1.11 12.23
N ARG A 155 4.53 -0.44 11.47
CA ARG A 155 5.74 0.22 11.95
C ARG A 155 5.96 1.57 11.28
N ARG A 156 6.77 2.43 11.89
CA ARG A 156 7.18 3.73 11.34
C ARG A 156 8.00 3.58 10.06
N LYS A 157 7.76 4.44 9.08
CA LYS A 157 8.57 4.59 7.87
C LYS A 157 9.89 5.31 8.17
N GLY A 158 10.85 5.19 7.26
CA GLY A 158 12.02 6.08 7.22
C GLY A 158 12.94 6.03 8.44
N GLY A 159 13.35 4.84 8.89
CA GLY A 159 14.36 4.71 9.96
C GLY A 159 13.78 4.71 11.38
N GLY A 160 12.52 4.34 11.56
CA GLY A 160 11.95 4.07 12.89
C GLY A 160 12.70 2.96 13.65
N PRO A 161 12.43 2.79 14.96
CA PRO A 161 13.13 1.80 15.79
C PRO A 161 12.99 0.37 15.30
N VAL A 162 11.88 0.06 14.60
CA VAL A 162 11.61 -1.26 14.03
C VAL A 162 11.89 -1.22 12.53
N SER A 163 12.93 -1.92 12.08
CA SER A 163 13.27 -2.03 10.66
C SER A 163 12.50 -3.16 9.97
N GLU A 164 12.33 -3.07 8.64
CA GLU A 164 11.79 -4.15 7.81
C GLU A 164 12.55 -5.46 8.02
N LYS A 165 13.88 -5.40 8.03
CA LYS A 165 14.74 -6.56 8.28
C LYS A 165 14.46 -7.22 9.63
N ALA A 166 14.18 -6.43 10.68
CA ALA A 166 13.83 -6.94 12.00
C ALA A 166 12.46 -7.66 11.97
N VAL A 167 11.45 -7.08 11.29
CA VAL A 167 10.14 -7.70 11.13
C VAL A 167 10.24 -9.03 10.37
N MET A 168 10.99 -9.07 9.27
CA MET A 168 11.20 -10.29 8.48
C MET A 168 11.91 -11.38 9.31
N ALA A 169 12.96 -11.01 10.07
CA ALA A 169 13.69 -11.94 10.92
C ALA A 169 12.82 -12.52 12.03
N ALA A 170 12.09 -11.67 12.75
CA ALA A 170 11.18 -12.08 13.83
C ALA A 170 9.99 -12.88 13.28
N GLY A 171 9.43 -12.50 12.14
CA GLY A 171 8.40 -13.27 11.45
C GLY A 171 8.87 -14.68 11.10
N LYS A 172 10.07 -14.82 10.53
CA LYS A 172 10.67 -16.13 10.23
C LYS A 172 10.90 -16.97 11.49
N ALA A 173 11.40 -16.37 12.56
CA ALA A 173 11.59 -17.04 13.86
C ALA A 173 10.25 -17.52 14.42
N ALA A 174 9.18 -16.74 14.29
CA ALA A 174 7.82 -17.12 14.66
C ALA A 174 7.15 -18.10 13.67
N GLY A 175 7.85 -18.58 12.63
CA GLY A 175 7.33 -19.52 11.63
C GLY A 175 6.33 -18.90 10.67
N LEU A 176 6.41 -17.59 10.44
CA LEU A 176 5.66 -16.82 9.47
C LEU A 176 6.52 -16.47 8.25
N VAL A 177 5.89 -16.11 7.15
CA VAL A 177 6.54 -15.54 5.97
C VAL A 177 5.90 -14.20 5.61
N ASP A 178 6.73 -13.26 5.19
CA ASP A 178 6.27 -11.99 4.64
C ASP A 178 5.79 -12.18 3.20
N VAL A 179 4.71 -11.51 2.84
CA VAL A 179 4.12 -11.63 1.49
C VAL A 179 3.80 -10.29 0.86
N LYS A 180 3.73 -9.21 1.63
CA LYS A 180 3.30 -7.91 1.11
C LYS A 180 3.61 -6.79 2.07
N VAL A 181 4.01 -5.64 1.52
CA VAL A 181 4.11 -4.38 2.25
C VAL A 181 3.09 -3.39 1.68
N VAL A 182 2.41 -2.65 2.54
CA VAL A 182 1.41 -1.63 2.19
C VAL A 182 1.73 -0.33 2.92
N ALA A 183 1.63 0.80 2.22
CA ALA A 183 1.63 2.10 2.88
C ALA A 183 0.36 2.19 3.76
N PHE A 184 0.55 2.19 5.08
CA PHE A 184 -0.55 2.19 6.04
C PHE A 184 -1.09 3.61 6.29
N SER A 185 -0.17 4.56 6.47
CA SER A 185 -0.45 6.00 6.58
C SER A 185 0.72 6.78 6.00
N ASP A 186 0.70 8.10 6.11
CA ASP A 186 1.82 8.93 5.66
C ASP A 186 3.11 8.61 6.44
N SER A 187 3.00 8.24 7.72
CA SER A 187 4.11 7.96 8.62
C SER A 187 4.38 6.47 8.88
N HIS A 188 3.45 5.57 8.51
CA HIS A 188 3.56 4.14 8.82
C HIS A 188 3.41 3.25 7.59
N THR A 189 4.02 2.09 7.67
CA THR A 189 3.86 0.96 6.74
C THR A 189 3.29 -0.23 7.49
N ALA A 190 2.61 -1.13 6.76
CA ALA A 190 2.12 -2.40 7.28
C ALA A 190 2.71 -3.56 6.48
N GLU A 191 3.34 -4.50 7.15
CA GLU A 191 3.95 -5.70 6.58
C GLU A 191 3.08 -6.91 6.89
N LYS A 192 2.66 -7.63 5.85
CA LYS A 192 1.80 -8.80 5.96
C LYS A 192 2.63 -10.05 6.19
N LEU A 193 2.45 -10.67 7.33
CA LEU A 193 3.01 -11.97 7.68
C LEU A 193 1.92 -13.04 7.68
N VAL A 194 2.18 -14.21 7.10
CA VAL A 194 1.22 -15.33 7.02
C VAL A 194 1.87 -16.65 7.41
N ILE A 195 1.04 -17.61 7.82
CA ILE A 195 1.48 -18.99 7.99
C ILE A 195 1.77 -19.58 6.60
N PRO A 196 2.96 -20.17 6.35
CA PRO A 196 3.27 -20.81 5.08
C PRO A 196 2.25 -21.89 4.70
N VAL A 197 1.87 -21.98 3.41
CA VAL A 197 0.86 -22.94 2.92
C VAL A 197 1.19 -24.38 3.32
N LYS A 198 2.46 -24.77 3.33
CA LYS A 198 2.92 -26.11 3.76
C LYS A 198 2.77 -26.39 5.27
N LYS A 199 2.38 -25.39 6.07
CA LYS A 199 2.24 -25.47 7.54
C LYS A 199 0.85 -25.04 8.04
N ARG A 200 -0.13 -24.93 7.13
CA ARG A 200 -1.52 -24.59 7.43
C ARG A 200 -2.32 -25.79 7.87
#